data_9b180425097730362ea6ae92fba73867
#
_entry.id   9b180425097730362ea6ae92fba73867
#
_cell.length_a   1.000
_cell.length_b   1.000
_cell.length_c   1.000
_cell.angle_alpha   90.00
_cell.angle_beta   90.00
_cell.angle_gamma   90.00
#
_symmetry.space_group_name_H-M   'P 1'
#
loop_
_entity.id
_entity.type
_entity.pdbx_description
1 polymer ?
#
loop_
_entity_poly.entity_id
_entity_poly.type
_entity_poly.pdbx_seq_one_letter_code
_entity_poly.pdbx_strand_id
1 'polypeptide(L)'
;MPSEAIQVITTTTERSEADAIAAALLKDRLAACVQIGGPIDSSYWWNGRIETSREFVLTIKTRRDLFPRLEAAILALHSYEQPEILAQLAVEVTPGYLKWLEEQTSE
;
A
#
# COMPACT_ATOMS: atom_id res chain seq x y z
N MET A 1 19.15 -13.78 -7.12
CA MET A 1 17.84 -13.69 -7.79
C MET A 1 17.31 -12.26 -7.73
N PRO A 2 16.79 -11.72 -8.83
CA PRO A 2 16.15 -10.42 -8.76
C PRO A 2 14.89 -10.48 -7.91
N SER A 3 14.57 -9.38 -7.27
CA SER A 3 13.37 -9.26 -6.48
C SER A 3 12.14 -9.26 -7.38
N GLU A 4 11.02 -9.69 -6.84
CA GLU A 4 9.73 -9.51 -7.49
C GLU A 4 9.11 -8.21 -6.99
N ALA A 5 8.70 -7.36 -7.91
CA ALA A 5 8.02 -6.11 -7.57
C ALA A 5 6.54 -6.37 -7.39
N ILE A 6 5.95 -5.74 -6.38
CA ILE A 6 4.52 -5.80 -6.14
C ILE A 6 3.95 -4.40 -5.96
N GLN A 7 2.66 -4.29 -6.18
CA GLN A 7 1.89 -3.10 -5.92
C GLN A 7 0.86 -3.47 -4.86
N VAL A 8 0.87 -2.75 -3.73
CA VAL A 8 -0.04 -3.00 -2.62
C VAL A 8 -1.04 -1.86 -2.55
N ILE A 9 -2.32 -2.20 -2.42
CA ILE A 9 -3.40 -1.23 -2.35
C ILE A 9 -4.04 -1.29 -0.97
N THR A 10 -4.22 -0.12 -0.36
CA THR A 10 -5.02 0.05 0.85
C THR A 10 -5.79 1.36 0.74
N THR A 11 -6.83 1.52 1.54
CA THR A 11 -7.67 2.72 1.53
C THR A 11 -7.84 3.26 2.93
N THR A 12 -8.02 4.58 3.05
CA THR A 12 -8.28 5.24 4.33
C THR A 12 -9.43 6.22 4.18
N THR A 13 -10.14 6.50 5.28
CA THR A 13 -11.19 7.51 5.29
C THR A 13 -10.61 8.91 5.24
N GLU A 14 -9.52 9.14 5.99
CA GLU A 14 -8.92 10.45 6.11
C GLU A 14 -7.62 10.56 5.31
N ARG A 15 -7.42 11.71 4.65
CA ARG A 15 -6.17 11.97 3.94
C ARG A 15 -4.98 11.99 4.91
N SER A 16 -5.16 12.52 6.11
CA SER A 16 -4.10 12.57 7.10
C SER A 16 -3.59 11.19 7.50
N GLU A 17 -4.49 10.22 7.57
CA GLU A 17 -4.10 8.83 7.86
C GLU A 17 -3.31 8.23 6.70
N ALA A 18 -3.74 8.50 5.47
CA ALA A 18 -3.01 8.06 4.29
C ALA A 18 -1.59 8.64 4.28
N ASP A 19 -1.47 9.94 4.58
CA ASP A 19 -0.17 10.61 4.66
C ASP A 19 0.73 9.99 5.74
N ALA A 20 0.15 9.66 6.90
CA ALA A 20 0.91 9.06 8.01
C ALA A 20 1.42 7.66 7.65
N ILE A 21 0.56 6.85 7.02
CA ILE A 21 0.95 5.51 6.56
C ILE A 21 2.08 5.62 5.53
N ALA A 22 1.92 6.49 4.53
CA ALA A 22 2.93 6.69 3.49
C ALA A 22 4.29 7.08 4.10
N ALA A 23 4.28 8.04 5.04
CA ALA A 23 5.50 8.51 5.68
C ALA A 23 6.20 7.40 6.45
N ALA A 24 5.43 6.59 7.19
CA ALA A 24 6.00 5.49 7.98
C ALA A 24 6.61 4.42 7.09
N LEU A 25 5.93 4.03 6.03
CA LEU A 25 6.41 2.98 5.13
C LEU A 25 7.70 3.41 4.41
N LEU A 26 7.77 4.67 3.98
CA LEU A 26 8.96 5.19 3.31
C LEU A 26 10.13 5.32 4.27
N LYS A 27 9.88 5.83 5.47
CA LYS A 27 10.92 5.99 6.50
C LYS A 27 11.59 4.67 6.85
N ASP A 28 10.79 3.62 6.97
CA ASP A 28 11.28 2.30 7.37
C ASP A 28 11.74 1.45 6.18
N ARG A 29 11.83 2.04 4.99
CA ARG A 29 12.29 1.34 3.79
C ARG A 29 11.43 0.12 3.43
N LEU A 30 10.17 0.13 3.83
CA LEU A 30 9.21 -0.92 3.48
C LEU A 30 8.55 -0.68 2.14
N ALA A 31 8.67 0.53 1.63
CA ALA A 31 8.14 0.91 0.32
C ALA A 31 9.13 1.83 -0.38
N ALA A 32 9.22 1.71 -1.70
CA ALA A 32 10.02 2.62 -2.51
C ALA A 32 9.20 3.85 -2.93
N CYS A 33 7.90 3.66 -3.10
CA CYS A 33 7.00 4.72 -3.57
C CYS A 33 5.63 4.48 -2.99
N VAL A 34 4.96 5.55 -2.58
CA VAL A 34 3.54 5.51 -2.20
C VAL A 34 2.82 6.61 -2.95
N GLN A 35 1.81 6.24 -3.70
CA GLN A 35 0.97 7.17 -4.44
C GLN A 35 -0.37 7.24 -3.75
N ILE A 36 -0.86 8.46 -3.50
CA ILE A 36 -2.14 8.67 -2.84
C ILE A 36 -3.06 9.38 -3.82
N GLY A 37 -4.23 8.79 -4.04
CA GLY A 37 -5.24 9.34 -4.91
C GLY A 37 -6.58 9.41 -4.21
N GLY A 38 -7.49 10.18 -4.79
CA GLY A 38 -8.83 10.32 -4.29
C GLY A 38 -9.20 11.75 -3.99
N PRO A 39 -10.38 11.98 -3.37
CA PRO A 39 -11.24 10.92 -2.83
C PRO A 39 -11.94 10.10 -3.91
N ILE A 40 -12.20 8.85 -3.59
CA ILE A 40 -13.00 7.94 -4.42
C ILE A 40 -14.25 7.52 -3.63
N ASP A 41 -15.25 7.04 -4.33
CA ASP A 41 -16.43 6.46 -3.69
C ASP A 41 -16.28 4.94 -3.75
N SER A 42 -16.26 4.31 -2.58
CA SER A 42 -16.17 2.85 -2.46
C SER A 42 -17.51 2.30 -2.00
N SER A 43 -18.03 1.33 -2.71
CA SER A 43 -19.26 0.63 -2.33
C SER A 43 -18.94 -0.81 -2.04
N TYR A 44 -19.42 -1.32 -0.90
CA TYR A 44 -19.02 -2.64 -0.41
C TYR A 44 -20.05 -3.21 0.53
N TRP A 45 -19.99 -4.51 0.72
CA TRP A 45 -20.84 -5.21 1.68
C TRP A 45 -20.25 -5.08 3.10
N TRP A 46 -21.11 -4.69 4.03
CA TRP A 46 -20.73 -4.58 5.45
C TRP A 46 -21.95 -4.88 6.31
N ASN A 47 -21.83 -5.88 7.20
CA ASN A 47 -22.93 -6.32 8.08
C ASN A 47 -24.23 -6.60 7.32
N GLY A 48 -24.12 -7.29 6.17
CA GLY A 48 -25.29 -7.69 5.37
C GLY A 48 -25.93 -6.57 4.57
N ARG A 49 -25.29 -5.42 4.46
CA ARG A 49 -25.81 -4.24 3.77
C ARG A 49 -24.76 -3.68 2.82
N ILE A 50 -25.22 -2.95 1.81
CA ILE A 50 -24.32 -2.22 0.93
C ILE A 50 -24.07 -0.85 1.54
N GLU A 51 -22.82 -0.55 1.80
CA GLU A 51 -22.36 0.72 2.33
C GLU A 51 -21.58 1.45 1.26
N THR A 52 -21.58 2.79 1.29
CA THR A 52 -20.75 3.61 0.42
C THR A 52 -19.97 4.58 1.30
N SER A 53 -18.67 4.63 1.09
CA SER A 53 -17.77 5.53 1.83
C SER A 53 -16.88 6.28 0.86
N ARG A 54 -16.50 7.49 1.26
CA ARG A 54 -15.50 8.26 0.52
C ARG A 54 -14.15 7.95 1.11
N GLU A 55 -13.22 7.55 0.26
CA GLU A 55 -11.91 7.07 0.70
C GLU A 55 -10.76 7.62 -0.14
N PHE A 56 -9.56 7.58 0.46
CA PHE A 56 -8.31 7.83 -0.26
C PHE A 56 -7.62 6.50 -0.52
N VAL A 57 -7.02 6.36 -1.70
CA VAL A 57 -6.34 5.13 -2.12
C VAL A 57 -4.85 5.32 -2.02
N LEU A 58 -4.17 4.39 -1.36
CA LEU A 58 -2.72 4.31 -1.39
C LEU A 58 -2.32 3.18 -2.32
N THR A 59 -1.44 3.49 -3.27
CA THR A 59 -0.82 2.50 -4.14
C THR A 59 0.65 2.46 -3.80
N ILE A 60 1.11 1.34 -3.29
CA ILE A 60 2.42 1.19 -2.67
C ILE A 60 3.27 0.28 -3.54
N LYS A 61 4.46 0.75 -3.94
CA LYS A 61 5.39 -0.03 -4.78
C LYS A 61 6.51 -0.54 -3.89
N THR A 62 6.70 -1.87 -3.86
CA THR A 62 7.71 -2.50 -3.01
C THR A 62 8.09 -3.87 -3.56
N ARG A 63 8.91 -4.59 -2.81
CA ARG A 63 9.31 -5.97 -3.13
C ARG A 63 8.37 -6.95 -2.43
N ARG A 64 8.12 -8.05 -3.08
CA ARG A 64 7.25 -9.11 -2.56
C ARG A 64 7.71 -9.65 -1.21
N ASP A 65 9.01 -9.79 -1.01
CA ASP A 65 9.57 -10.33 0.24
C ASP A 65 9.37 -9.40 1.43
N LEU A 66 9.04 -8.13 1.20
CA LEU A 66 8.74 -7.18 2.29
C LEU A 66 7.27 -7.15 2.68
N PHE A 67 6.41 -7.87 1.96
CA PHE A 67 4.97 -7.80 2.21
C PHE A 67 4.57 -8.09 3.67
N PRO A 68 5.09 -9.13 4.34
CA PRO A 68 4.70 -9.39 5.73
C PRO A 68 5.00 -8.24 6.68
N ARG A 69 6.16 -7.59 6.51
CA ARG A 69 6.54 -6.44 7.34
C ARG A 69 5.71 -5.22 7.01
N LEU A 70 5.44 -5.01 5.72
CA LEU A 70 4.61 -3.89 5.25
C LEU A 70 3.18 -4.05 5.77
N GLU A 71 2.62 -5.24 5.67
CA GLU A 71 1.29 -5.54 6.18
C GLU A 71 1.19 -5.24 7.68
N ALA A 72 2.16 -5.70 8.46
CA ALA A 72 2.19 -5.45 9.90
C ALA A 72 2.23 -3.95 10.21
N ALA A 73 3.03 -3.19 9.46
CA ALA A 73 3.14 -1.75 9.66
C ALA A 73 1.82 -1.02 9.34
N ILE A 74 1.16 -1.42 8.27
CA ILE A 74 -0.14 -0.82 7.90
C ILE A 74 -1.18 -1.14 8.97
N LEU A 75 -1.27 -2.41 9.40
CA LEU A 75 -2.25 -2.83 10.42
C LEU A 75 -2.05 -2.07 11.73
N ALA A 76 -0.80 -1.78 12.10
CA ALA A 76 -0.50 -1.04 13.32
C ALA A 76 -0.97 0.41 13.29
N LEU A 77 -1.09 1.00 12.10
CA LEU A 77 -1.43 2.42 11.91
C LEU A 77 -2.86 2.65 11.45
N HIS A 78 -3.50 1.62 10.89
CA HIS A 78 -4.80 1.78 10.25
C HIS A 78 -5.94 1.87 11.27
N SER A 79 -6.88 2.78 11.03
CA SER A 79 -8.04 2.97 11.89
C SER A 79 -9.11 1.89 11.71
N TYR A 80 -9.14 1.22 10.53
CA TYR A 80 -10.11 0.16 10.30
C TYR A 80 -9.68 -1.11 11.02
N GLU A 81 -10.66 -1.82 11.56
CA GLU A 81 -10.41 -3.12 12.17
C GLU A 81 -9.97 -4.14 11.11
N GLN A 82 -10.59 -4.07 9.93
CA GLN A 82 -10.29 -4.97 8.82
C GLN A 82 -10.06 -4.14 7.54
N PRO A 83 -8.86 -3.56 7.37
CA PRO A 83 -8.59 -2.79 6.17
C PRO A 83 -8.35 -3.66 4.95
N GLU A 84 -8.56 -3.09 3.76
CA GLU A 84 -8.11 -3.70 2.52
C GLU A 84 -6.59 -3.59 2.47
N ILE A 85 -5.90 -4.72 2.31
CA ILE A 85 -4.47 -4.76 2.02
C ILE A 85 -4.30 -5.84 0.97
N LEU A 86 -4.19 -5.43 -0.27
CA LEU A 86 -4.21 -6.32 -1.43
C LEU A 86 -2.95 -6.10 -2.25
N ALA A 87 -2.19 -7.17 -2.48
CA ALA A 87 -0.97 -7.10 -3.27
C ALA A 87 -1.18 -7.73 -4.65
N GLN A 88 -0.64 -7.08 -5.67
CA GLN A 88 -0.62 -7.58 -7.03
C GLN A 88 0.82 -7.69 -7.49
N LEU A 89 1.15 -8.80 -8.14
CA LEU A 89 2.48 -9.01 -8.69
C LEU A 89 2.63 -8.21 -9.99
N ALA A 90 3.72 -7.44 -10.10
CA ALA A 90 4.06 -6.78 -11.36
C ALA A 90 4.78 -7.81 -12.24
N VAL A 91 4.10 -8.30 -13.26
CA VAL A 91 4.66 -9.34 -14.15
C VAL A 91 5.77 -8.80 -15.04
N GLU A 92 5.73 -7.49 -15.33
CA GLU A 92 6.75 -6.81 -16.14
C GLU A 92 7.14 -5.51 -15.47
N VAL A 93 8.44 -5.27 -15.34
CA VAL A 93 9.00 -4.04 -14.77
C VAL A 93 10.24 -3.69 -15.59
N THR A 94 10.41 -2.42 -15.94
CA THR A 94 11.64 -2.03 -16.62
C THR A 94 12.84 -2.29 -15.68
N PRO A 95 13.98 -2.76 -16.21
CA PRO A 95 15.14 -3.08 -15.37
C PRO A 95 15.62 -1.91 -14.51
N GLY A 96 15.61 -0.70 -15.05
CA GLY A 96 16.02 0.49 -14.31
C GLY A 96 15.11 0.79 -13.11
N TYR A 97 13.80 0.65 -13.30
CA TYR A 97 12.85 0.87 -12.21
C TYR A 97 12.98 -0.21 -11.13
N LEU A 98 13.14 -1.46 -11.53
CA LEU A 98 13.32 -2.56 -10.57
C LEU A 98 14.59 -2.35 -9.73
N LYS A 99 15.68 -1.94 -10.37
CA LYS A 99 16.92 -1.64 -9.67
C LYS A 99 16.72 -0.53 -8.65
N TRP A 100 16.06 0.54 -9.06
CA TRP A 100 15.75 1.66 -8.17
C TRP A 100 14.90 1.20 -6.98
N LEU A 101 13.86 0.41 -7.24
CA LEU A 101 12.97 -0.10 -6.21
C LEU A 101 13.74 -0.96 -5.20
N GLU A 102 14.63 -1.83 -5.67
CA GLU A 102 15.48 -2.66 -4.81
C GLU A 102 16.39 -1.79 -3.93
N GLU A 103 17.03 -0.78 -4.52
CA GLU A 103 17.92 0.12 -3.80
C GLU A 103 17.19 0.90 -2.71
N GLN A 104 15.99 1.39 -3.00
CA GLN A 104 15.25 2.21 -2.05
C GLN A 104 14.61 1.41 -0.92
N THR A 105 14.47 0.11 -1.08
CA THR A 105 13.93 -0.79 -0.04
C THR A 105 15.02 -1.61 0.65
N SER A 106 16.26 -1.25 0.43
CA SER A 106 17.41 -1.87 1.11
C SER A 106 17.86 -1.00 2.26
N GLU A 107 18.31 -1.63 3.31
CA GLU A 107 18.84 -0.93 4.48
C GLU A 107 20.25 -0.38 4.24
#